data_357126a11d9b45d3cb9c3d52401b82a3
#
_entry.id   357126a11d9b45d3cb9c3d52401b82a3
#
_cell.length_a   1.000
_cell.length_b   1.000
_cell.length_c   1.000
_cell.angle_alpha   90.00
_cell.angle_beta   90.00
_cell.angle_gamma   90.00
#
_symmetry.space_group_name_H-M   'P 1'
#
loop_
_entity.id
_entity.type
_entity.pdbx_description
1 polymer ?
#
loop_
_entity_poly.entity_id
_entity_poly.type
_entity_poly.pdbx_seq_one_letter_code
_entity_poly.pdbx_strand_id
1 'polypeptide(L)'
;TQSQHFINKCDELGLLVFTELPGWQYVGDENWKRIACESVSEMVKQYRNHPSIIIWGVRINESGDDDVFYERTNKIAHSLDRSRATGGVRCFKKSHLLEDVYTYNDFSHVGNNPGVIPKSEATSDVEKPYLISEYGGHMYPTKSFDDEEHRLSHAVRHARVINDMLGQDDIAGCFGWCMNDYNTHRDFGSGDRICYHGVMDMFRNPKAAAYVYASQGNKNDVLYVTSSVEIGDHPSCTVGDFYVLTNADSVRLYKNEQMIREYT
;
A
#
# COMPACT_ATOMS: atom_id res chain seq x y z
N THR A 1 13.54 -2.07 7.77
CA THR A 1 14.04 -0.69 7.59
C THR A 1 14.69 -0.55 6.21
N GLN A 2 14.57 0.62 5.61
CA GLN A 2 15.15 0.94 4.31
C GLN A 2 16.60 1.44 4.43
N SER A 3 17.29 1.58 3.30
CA SER A 3 18.65 2.13 3.31
C SER A 3 18.64 3.61 3.70
N GLN A 4 19.76 4.11 4.23
CA GLN A 4 19.94 5.53 4.56
C GLN A 4 19.71 6.44 3.34
N HIS A 5 20.16 6.02 2.15
CA HIS A 5 19.93 6.77 0.91
C HIS A 5 18.45 6.89 0.56
N PHE A 6 17.67 5.84 0.78
CA PHE A 6 16.22 5.86 0.56
C PHE A 6 15.55 6.87 1.49
N ILE A 7 15.85 6.81 2.78
CA ILE A 7 15.24 7.72 3.78
C ILE A 7 15.66 9.18 3.50
N ASN A 8 16.95 9.44 3.19
CA ASN A 8 17.41 10.77 2.79
C ASN A 8 16.61 11.30 1.58
N LYS A 9 16.31 10.42 0.62
CA LYS A 9 15.51 10.81 -0.55
C LYS A 9 14.05 11.07 -0.21
N CYS A 10 13.49 10.36 0.74
CA CYS A 10 12.16 10.65 1.26
C CYS A 10 12.11 12.04 1.92
N ASP A 11 13.14 12.40 2.71
CA ASP A 11 13.25 13.73 3.31
C ASP A 11 13.30 14.83 2.24
N GLU A 12 14.11 14.66 1.18
CA GLU A 12 14.21 15.62 0.09
C GLU A 12 12.90 15.80 -0.70
N LEU A 13 12.18 14.70 -0.90
CA LEU A 13 10.96 14.69 -1.71
C LEU A 13 9.68 14.98 -0.91
N GLY A 14 9.77 15.02 0.43
CA GLY A 14 8.62 15.17 1.31
C GLY A 14 7.72 13.93 1.35
N LEU A 15 8.28 12.73 1.17
CA LEU A 15 7.53 11.46 1.26
C LEU A 15 7.44 11.03 2.72
N LEU A 16 6.23 10.80 3.19
CA LEU A 16 5.99 10.26 4.53
C LEU A 16 6.33 8.78 4.61
N VAL A 17 7.00 8.38 5.69
CA VAL A 17 7.50 7.03 5.88
C VAL A 17 6.96 6.44 7.18
N PHE A 18 6.32 5.30 7.07
CA PHE A 18 6.06 4.37 8.16
C PHE A 18 7.17 3.31 8.12
N THR A 19 8.14 3.37 9.04
CA THR A 19 9.25 2.41 9.08
C THR A 19 9.00 1.34 10.12
N GLU A 20 9.32 0.08 9.80
CA GLU A 20 8.91 -1.06 10.59
C GLU A 20 10.09 -1.90 11.09
N LEU A 21 9.88 -2.53 12.25
CA LEU A 21 10.67 -3.66 12.70
C LEU A 21 10.59 -4.77 11.65
N PRO A 22 11.72 -5.24 11.08
CA PRO A 22 11.70 -6.28 10.06
C PRO A 22 11.22 -7.62 10.61
N GLY A 23 10.30 -8.25 9.89
CA GLY A 23 9.74 -9.56 10.22
C GLY A 23 8.35 -9.74 9.63
N TRP A 24 7.94 -11.01 9.50
CA TRP A 24 6.63 -11.39 8.98
C TRP A 24 6.10 -12.64 9.67
N GLN A 25 4.93 -12.51 10.32
CA GLN A 25 4.15 -13.54 11.00
C GLN A 25 4.85 -14.24 12.19
N TYR A 26 6.12 -14.54 12.09
CA TYR A 26 6.85 -15.32 13.10
C TYR A 26 7.33 -14.45 14.27
N VAL A 27 7.02 -14.91 15.48
CA VAL A 27 7.58 -14.41 16.74
C VAL A 27 8.26 -15.57 17.44
N GLY A 28 9.55 -15.41 17.74
CA GLY A 28 10.40 -16.45 18.31
C GLY A 28 10.39 -16.50 19.84
N ASP A 29 11.42 -17.18 20.37
CA ASP A 29 11.66 -17.31 21.81
C ASP A 29 12.13 -15.99 22.48
N GLU A 30 12.41 -16.02 23.76
CA GLU A 30 12.83 -14.82 24.50
C GLU A 30 14.18 -14.24 24.00
N ASN A 31 15.09 -15.07 23.49
CA ASN A 31 16.32 -14.56 22.90
C ASN A 31 16.06 -13.84 21.59
N TRP A 32 15.18 -14.39 20.74
CA TRP A 32 14.72 -13.74 19.52
C TRP A 32 14.02 -12.40 19.83
N LYS A 33 13.10 -12.37 20.82
CA LYS A 33 12.40 -11.16 21.25
C LYS A 33 13.35 -10.09 21.78
N ARG A 34 14.41 -10.50 22.50
CA ARG A 34 15.47 -9.57 22.94
C ARG A 34 16.16 -8.91 21.75
N ILE A 35 16.54 -9.68 20.73
CA ILE A 35 17.15 -9.16 19.49
C ILE A 35 16.19 -8.24 18.74
N ALA A 36 14.92 -8.60 18.68
CA ALA A 36 13.91 -7.74 18.06
C ALA A 36 13.73 -6.39 18.80
N CYS A 37 13.77 -6.40 20.13
CA CYS A 37 13.78 -5.19 20.95
C CYS A 37 15.03 -4.32 20.67
N GLU A 38 16.20 -4.93 20.54
CA GLU A 38 17.43 -4.23 20.15
C GLU A 38 17.29 -3.62 18.74
N SER A 39 16.68 -4.35 17.80
CA SER A 39 16.42 -3.87 16.45
C SER A 39 15.49 -2.65 16.42
N VAL A 40 14.45 -2.61 17.27
CA VAL A 40 13.62 -1.40 17.46
C VAL A 40 14.45 -0.22 17.96
N SER A 41 15.30 -0.47 18.98
CA SER A 41 16.18 0.56 19.53
C SER A 41 17.11 1.14 18.46
N GLU A 42 17.74 0.28 17.67
CA GLU A 42 18.67 0.72 16.62
C GLU A 42 17.93 1.44 15.47
N MET A 43 16.75 0.97 15.08
CA MET A 43 15.91 1.63 14.08
C MET A 43 15.58 3.07 14.48
N VAL A 44 15.11 3.27 15.72
CA VAL A 44 14.76 4.61 16.21
C VAL A 44 16.00 5.50 16.32
N LYS A 45 17.09 5.01 16.89
CA LYS A 45 18.35 5.78 16.99
C LYS A 45 18.89 6.21 15.64
N GLN A 46 18.83 5.32 14.65
CA GLN A 46 19.36 5.57 13.32
C GLN A 46 18.53 6.63 12.58
N TYR A 47 17.20 6.62 12.72
CA TYR A 47 16.31 7.37 11.84
C TYR A 47 15.53 8.51 12.52
N ARG A 48 15.57 8.69 13.84
CA ARG A 48 14.78 9.71 14.55
C ARG A 48 15.03 11.15 14.13
N ASN A 49 16.14 11.43 13.45
CA ASN A 49 16.44 12.77 12.92
C ASN A 49 15.95 13.01 11.49
N HIS A 50 15.20 12.03 10.91
CA HIS A 50 14.64 12.14 9.57
C HIS A 50 13.18 12.61 9.64
N PRO A 51 12.86 13.80 9.08
CA PRO A 51 11.51 14.35 9.14
C PRO A 51 10.48 13.56 8.34
N SER A 52 10.89 12.78 7.36
CA SER A 52 10.00 11.89 6.61
C SER A 52 9.38 10.77 7.46
N ILE A 53 10.08 10.28 8.49
CA ILE A 53 9.55 9.26 9.36
C ILE A 53 8.42 9.83 10.22
N ILE A 54 7.23 9.28 10.12
CA ILE A 54 6.04 9.74 10.85
C ILE A 54 5.53 8.73 11.88
N ILE A 55 5.77 7.45 11.68
CA ILE A 55 5.32 6.35 12.55
C ILE A 55 6.45 5.33 12.70
N TRP A 56 6.65 4.86 13.93
CA TRP A 56 7.52 3.73 14.25
C TRP A 56 6.72 2.45 14.28
N GLY A 57 6.97 1.52 13.35
CA GLY A 57 6.41 0.19 13.32
C GLY A 57 7.12 -0.72 14.33
N VAL A 58 6.46 -1.00 15.44
CA VAL A 58 7.05 -1.69 16.59
C VAL A 58 6.53 -3.12 16.78
N ARG A 59 5.75 -3.62 15.83
CA ARG A 59 5.18 -4.97 15.80
C ARG A 59 5.66 -5.71 14.56
N ILE A 60 5.78 -7.03 14.66
CA ILE A 60 6.05 -7.90 13.51
C ILE A 60 4.79 -7.94 12.63
N ASN A 61 4.98 -7.63 11.35
CA ASN A 61 3.90 -7.63 10.37
C ASN A 61 3.11 -8.95 10.40
N GLU A 62 1.79 -8.85 10.47
CA GLU A 62 0.82 -9.97 10.45
C GLU A 62 1.02 -11.05 11.54
N SER A 63 1.72 -10.73 12.60
CA SER A 63 1.85 -11.64 13.74
C SER A 63 0.62 -11.64 14.64
N GLY A 64 0.43 -12.71 15.40
CA GLY A 64 -0.55 -12.78 16.49
C GLY A 64 -0.22 -11.82 17.63
N ASP A 65 -1.15 -11.66 18.57
CA ASP A 65 -0.94 -10.83 19.76
C ASP A 65 0.09 -11.45 20.70
N ASP A 66 1.00 -10.64 21.20
CA ASP A 66 1.96 -10.93 22.27
C ASP A 66 2.17 -9.64 23.08
N ASP A 67 1.24 -9.40 23.99
CA ASP A 67 1.13 -8.12 24.71
C ASP A 67 2.42 -7.80 25.47
N VAL A 68 3.03 -8.79 26.11
CA VAL A 68 4.28 -8.59 26.85
C VAL A 68 5.42 -8.16 25.95
N PHE A 69 5.54 -8.76 24.79
CA PHE A 69 6.58 -8.42 23.81
C PHE A 69 6.32 -7.03 23.19
N TYR A 70 5.09 -6.77 22.75
CA TYR A 70 4.76 -5.52 22.07
C TYR A 70 4.67 -4.32 23.02
N GLU A 71 4.35 -4.51 24.29
CA GLU A 71 4.57 -3.46 25.29
C GLU A 71 6.05 -3.07 25.41
N ARG A 72 6.96 -4.04 25.37
CA ARG A 72 8.40 -3.77 25.45
C ARG A 72 8.87 -2.97 24.25
N THR A 73 8.52 -3.37 23.01
CA THR A 73 8.94 -2.69 21.79
C THR A 73 8.38 -1.27 21.74
N ASN A 74 7.11 -1.08 22.11
CA ASN A 74 6.46 0.22 22.17
C ASN A 74 7.15 1.16 23.18
N LYS A 75 7.42 0.67 24.40
CA LYS A 75 8.14 1.44 25.45
C LYS A 75 9.54 1.86 24.99
N ILE A 76 10.25 0.98 24.26
CA ILE A 76 11.59 1.28 23.72
C ILE A 76 11.50 2.44 22.73
N ALA A 77 10.59 2.38 21.75
CA ALA A 77 10.43 3.43 20.77
C ALA A 77 10.11 4.79 21.44
N HIS A 78 9.13 4.83 22.32
CA HIS A 78 8.79 6.06 23.06
C HIS A 78 9.88 6.58 23.99
N SER A 79 10.71 5.70 24.56
CA SER A 79 11.85 6.13 25.40
C SER A 79 12.92 6.89 24.59
N LEU A 80 13.05 6.56 23.30
CA LEU A 80 14.05 7.10 22.39
C LEU A 80 13.54 8.27 21.53
N ASP A 81 12.25 8.26 21.24
CA ASP A 81 11.57 9.32 20.49
C ASP A 81 10.12 9.48 20.95
N ARG A 82 9.83 10.58 21.62
CA ARG A 82 8.49 10.95 22.11
C ARG A 82 7.70 11.81 21.12
N SER A 83 8.30 12.17 20.00
CA SER A 83 7.71 13.11 19.04
C SER A 83 6.84 12.41 17.98
N ARG A 84 7.01 11.11 17.82
CA ARG A 84 6.32 10.31 16.80
C ARG A 84 5.46 9.23 17.41
N ALA A 85 4.36 8.95 16.73
CA ALA A 85 3.47 7.84 17.07
C ALA A 85 4.10 6.49 16.77
N THR A 86 3.61 5.46 17.45
CA THR A 86 3.91 4.06 17.16
C THR A 86 2.72 3.40 16.46
N GLY A 87 2.98 2.40 15.63
CA GLY A 87 2.00 1.55 14.97
C GLY A 87 2.46 0.10 14.94
N GLY A 88 1.55 -0.81 14.63
CA GLY A 88 1.88 -2.23 14.58
C GLY A 88 0.95 -2.96 13.62
N VAL A 89 1.51 -3.45 12.52
CA VAL A 89 0.75 -4.01 11.39
C VAL A 89 0.12 -5.34 11.75
N ARG A 90 -1.20 -5.43 11.59
CA ARG A 90 -2.07 -6.55 11.93
C ARG A 90 -2.86 -7.02 10.71
N CYS A 91 -3.18 -8.31 10.67
CA CYS A 91 -4.14 -8.89 9.71
C CYS A 91 -5.34 -9.57 10.39
N PHE A 92 -5.34 -9.65 11.73
CA PHE A 92 -6.46 -10.21 12.50
C PHE A 92 -7.35 -9.09 13.03
N LYS A 93 -8.65 -9.17 12.74
CA LYS A 93 -9.65 -8.23 13.28
C LYS A 93 -9.68 -8.29 14.82
N LYS A 94 -9.85 -7.13 15.46
CA LYS A 94 -9.93 -6.99 16.92
C LYS A 94 -8.67 -7.42 17.67
N SER A 95 -7.51 -7.48 17.00
CA SER A 95 -6.21 -7.65 17.63
C SER A 95 -5.93 -6.50 18.60
N HIS A 96 -5.22 -6.78 19.71
CA HIS A 96 -5.01 -5.82 20.78
C HIS A 96 -4.21 -4.60 20.32
N LEU A 97 -4.61 -3.41 20.75
CA LEU A 97 -3.88 -2.16 20.51
C LEU A 97 -3.02 -1.80 21.71
N LEU A 98 -1.71 -1.76 21.50
CA LEU A 98 -0.71 -1.34 22.49
C LEU A 98 0.04 -0.08 22.01
N GLU A 99 -0.09 0.24 20.74
CA GLU A 99 0.51 1.36 20.05
C GLU A 99 -0.43 2.57 20.04
N ASP A 100 0.02 3.69 19.46
CA ASP A 100 -0.77 4.92 19.37
C ASP A 100 -1.80 4.86 18.24
N VAL A 101 -1.43 4.22 17.11
CA VAL A 101 -2.22 4.11 15.88
C VAL A 101 -2.56 2.66 15.62
N TYR A 102 -3.84 2.35 15.46
CA TYR A 102 -4.24 1.01 15.00
C TYR A 102 -3.95 0.89 13.51
N THR A 103 -3.04 0.00 13.14
CA THR A 103 -2.70 -0.26 11.74
C THR A 103 -3.11 -1.67 11.34
N TYR A 104 -3.77 -1.79 10.18
CA TYR A 104 -4.42 -3.04 9.76
C TYR A 104 -4.19 -3.31 8.28
N ASN A 105 -3.82 -4.55 7.95
CA ASN A 105 -3.76 -5.05 6.58
C ASN A 105 -5.16 -5.48 6.16
N ASP A 106 -5.77 -4.73 5.26
CA ASP A 106 -7.11 -4.98 4.78
C ASP A 106 -7.10 -5.73 3.45
N PHE A 107 -7.44 -7.00 3.49
CA PHE A 107 -7.58 -7.86 2.31
C PHE A 107 -9.04 -8.22 2.01
N SER A 108 -9.98 -7.36 2.42
CA SER A 108 -11.41 -7.60 2.26
C SER A 108 -11.95 -7.35 0.84
N HIS A 109 -11.20 -6.63 0.00
CA HIS A 109 -11.57 -6.22 -1.36
C HIS A 109 -11.46 -7.37 -2.39
N VAL A 110 -12.25 -8.42 -2.17
CA VAL A 110 -12.37 -9.60 -3.05
C VAL A 110 -13.73 -9.67 -3.72
N GLY A 111 -13.79 -10.23 -4.91
CA GLY A 111 -15.03 -10.38 -5.67
C GLY A 111 -15.71 -9.04 -5.93
N ASN A 112 -16.93 -8.90 -5.48
CA ASN A 112 -17.73 -7.67 -5.64
C ASN A 112 -17.52 -6.64 -4.51
N ASN A 113 -16.69 -6.93 -3.50
CA ASN A 113 -16.37 -5.95 -2.47
C ASN A 113 -15.55 -4.81 -3.09
N PRO A 114 -16.04 -3.56 -3.09
CA PRO A 114 -15.34 -2.48 -3.77
C PRO A 114 -14.10 -1.99 -3.04
N GLY A 115 -14.01 -2.14 -1.71
CA GLY A 115 -13.06 -1.37 -0.95
C GLY A 115 -12.57 -2.03 0.33
N VAL A 116 -12.64 -1.30 1.40
CA VAL A 116 -12.13 -1.66 2.72
C VAL A 116 -13.25 -1.88 3.74
N ILE A 117 -12.97 -2.57 4.83
CA ILE A 117 -13.95 -2.71 5.89
C ILE A 117 -14.06 -1.44 6.74
N PRO A 118 -15.21 -1.19 7.36
CA PRO A 118 -15.35 -0.11 8.34
C PRO A 118 -14.38 -0.30 9.51
N LYS A 119 -13.81 0.79 10.02
CA LYS A 119 -12.91 0.79 11.18
C LYS A 119 -13.50 0.00 12.37
N SER A 120 -14.79 0.14 12.64
CA SER A 120 -15.48 -0.57 13.74
C SER A 120 -15.47 -2.09 13.59
N GLU A 121 -15.27 -2.62 12.38
CA GLU A 121 -15.06 -4.04 12.14
C GLU A 121 -13.61 -4.46 12.38
N ALA A 122 -12.64 -3.62 12.02
CA ALA A 122 -11.23 -3.91 12.16
C ALA A 122 -10.78 -3.86 13.62
N THR A 123 -11.23 -2.85 14.39
CA THR A 123 -10.79 -2.63 15.76
C THR A 123 -11.94 -2.35 16.72
N SER A 124 -11.72 -2.65 18.01
CA SER A 124 -12.58 -2.21 19.12
C SER A 124 -12.21 -0.81 19.62
N ASP A 125 -11.02 -0.32 19.29
CA ASP A 125 -10.46 0.96 19.74
C ASP A 125 -10.85 2.10 18.76
N VAL A 126 -12.16 2.29 18.60
CA VAL A 126 -12.72 3.22 17.60
C VAL A 126 -12.34 4.69 17.81
N GLU A 127 -11.96 5.07 19.02
CA GLU A 127 -11.50 6.43 19.34
C GLU A 127 -10.02 6.68 18.96
N LYS A 128 -9.28 5.63 18.64
CA LYS A 128 -7.86 5.73 18.27
C LYS A 128 -7.70 6.00 16.78
N PRO A 129 -6.60 6.64 16.35
CA PRO A 129 -6.30 6.77 14.92
C PRO A 129 -6.23 5.40 14.25
N TYR A 130 -6.70 5.32 13.01
CA TYR A 130 -6.72 4.09 12.21
C TYR A 130 -6.08 4.31 10.84
N LEU A 131 -5.22 3.39 10.45
CA LEU A 131 -4.49 3.42 9.19
C LEU A 131 -4.54 2.04 8.53
N ILE A 132 -4.86 2.00 7.24
CA ILE A 132 -4.73 0.78 6.45
C ILE A 132 -3.28 0.63 6.03
N SER A 133 -2.55 -0.25 6.73
CA SER A 133 -1.10 -0.41 6.56
C SER A 133 -0.73 -1.22 5.32
N GLU A 134 -1.66 -2.01 4.80
CA GLU A 134 -1.48 -2.74 3.55
C GLU A 134 -2.83 -3.11 2.94
N TYR A 135 -2.93 -3.04 1.62
CA TYR A 135 -4.00 -3.63 0.84
C TYR A 135 -3.47 -4.13 -0.51
N GLY A 136 -4.24 -4.96 -1.20
CA GLY A 136 -3.82 -5.58 -2.46
C GLY A 136 -3.06 -6.88 -2.25
N GLY A 137 -1.84 -6.81 -1.73
CA GLY A 137 -1.03 -7.97 -1.41
C GLY A 137 -0.95 -8.99 -2.56
N HIS A 138 -1.02 -10.27 -2.23
CA HIS A 138 -0.93 -11.37 -3.18
C HIS A 138 -2.27 -11.76 -3.84
N MET A 139 -3.21 -10.82 -3.95
CA MET A 139 -4.58 -11.14 -4.35
C MET A 139 -4.80 -11.14 -5.86
N TYR A 140 -4.00 -10.39 -6.62
CA TYR A 140 -4.24 -10.19 -8.04
C TYR A 140 -2.93 -9.95 -8.81
N PRO A 141 -2.12 -11.02 -9.04
CA PRO A 141 -0.87 -10.88 -9.77
C PRO A 141 -1.13 -10.43 -11.21
N THR A 142 -0.43 -9.38 -11.65
CA THR A 142 -0.63 -8.77 -12.97
C THR A 142 0.69 -8.48 -13.64
N LYS A 143 0.92 -9.12 -14.78
CA LYS A 143 2.13 -8.94 -15.61
C LYS A 143 1.88 -7.85 -16.64
N SER A 144 2.93 -7.16 -17.06
CA SER A 144 2.82 -6.10 -18.07
C SER A 144 2.32 -6.61 -19.43
N PHE A 145 2.44 -7.91 -19.68
CA PHE A 145 2.01 -8.58 -20.91
C PHE A 145 0.73 -9.41 -20.78
N ASP A 146 0.04 -9.36 -19.63
CA ASP A 146 -1.31 -9.90 -19.51
C ASP A 146 -2.28 -9.16 -20.44
N ASP A 147 -3.42 -9.75 -20.72
CA ASP A 147 -4.45 -9.13 -21.55
C ASP A 147 -4.92 -7.80 -20.95
N GLU A 148 -5.54 -6.98 -21.79
CA GLU A 148 -5.95 -5.63 -21.43
C GLU A 148 -6.97 -5.62 -20.30
N GLU A 149 -7.93 -6.55 -20.31
CA GLU A 149 -8.97 -6.65 -19.29
C GLU A 149 -8.37 -6.96 -17.92
N HIS A 150 -7.40 -7.89 -17.85
CA HIS A 150 -6.72 -8.22 -16.60
C HIS A 150 -5.91 -7.05 -16.06
N ARG A 151 -5.17 -6.33 -16.93
CA ARG A 151 -4.41 -5.13 -16.54
C ARG A 151 -5.32 -3.99 -16.07
N LEU A 152 -6.47 -3.81 -16.73
CA LEU A 152 -7.49 -2.85 -16.30
C LEU A 152 -8.07 -3.23 -14.94
N SER A 153 -8.45 -4.50 -14.77
CA SER A 153 -9.00 -5.01 -13.50
C SER A 153 -8.04 -4.77 -12.33
N HIS A 154 -6.73 -4.91 -12.53
CA HIS A 154 -5.72 -4.57 -11.53
C HIS A 154 -5.78 -3.10 -11.13
N ALA A 155 -5.82 -2.18 -12.09
CA ALA A 155 -5.90 -0.75 -11.82
C ALA A 155 -7.21 -0.38 -11.10
N VAL A 156 -8.33 -0.93 -11.56
CA VAL A 156 -9.66 -0.67 -10.96
C VAL A 156 -9.74 -1.16 -9.51
N ARG A 157 -9.08 -2.28 -9.17
CA ARG A 157 -8.99 -2.75 -7.77
C ARG A 157 -8.34 -1.69 -6.86
N HIS A 158 -7.19 -1.14 -7.27
CA HIS A 158 -6.54 -0.06 -6.54
C HIS A 158 -7.41 1.20 -6.44
N ALA A 159 -8.03 1.59 -7.54
CA ALA A 159 -8.91 2.75 -7.56
C ALA A 159 -10.12 2.61 -6.62
N ARG A 160 -10.75 1.43 -6.58
CA ARG A 160 -11.90 1.15 -5.70
C ARG A 160 -11.52 1.22 -4.22
N VAL A 161 -10.37 0.65 -3.84
CA VAL A 161 -9.90 0.70 -2.46
C VAL A 161 -9.63 2.14 -2.02
N ILE A 162 -8.93 2.92 -2.85
CA ILE A 162 -8.63 4.33 -2.56
C ILE A 162 -9.94 5.14 -2.46
N ASN A 163 -10.86 4.94 -3.40
CA ASN A 163 -12.13 5.66 -3.41
C ASN A 163 -12.99 5.35 -2.17
N ASP A 164 -13.06 4.08 -1.77
CA ASP A 164 -13.82 3.67 -0.59
C ASP A 164 -13.18 4.20 0.70
N MET A 165 -11.85 4.12 0.81
CA MET A 165 -11.10 4.69 1.94
C MET A 165 -11.32 6.21 2.07
N LEU A 166 -11.27 6.94 0.95
CA LEU A 166 -11.51 8.40 0.94
C LEU A 166 -12.94 8.78 1.33
N GLY A 167 -13.88 7.87 1.18
CA GLY A 167 -15.27 8.02 1.62
C GLY A 167 -15.48 7.79 3.13
N GLN A 168 -14.46 7.38 3.88
CA GLN A 168 -14.54 7.07 5.32
C GLN A 168 -13.68 8.04 6.13
N ASP A 169 -14.32 8.97 6.84
CA ASP A 169 -13.65 10.06 7.57
C ASP A 169 -12.79 9.59 8.76
N ASP A 170 -12.94 8.35 9.20
CA ASP A 170 -12.23 7.79 10.34
C ASP A 170 -11.00 6.94 9.96
N ILE A 171 -10.63 6.92 8.68
CA ILE A 171 -9.42 6.29 8.14
C ILE A 171 -8.40 7.36 7.77
N ALA A 172 -7.23 7.35 8.42
CA ALA A 172 -6.19 8.35 8.21
C ALA A 172 -5.46 8.23 6.86
N GLY A 173 -5.50 7.07 6.22
CA GLY A 173 -4.86 6.81 4.93
C GLY A 173 -4.65 5.31 4.69
N CYS A 174 -4.00 5.00 3.55
CA CYS A 174 -3.71 3.62 3.18
C CYS A 174 -2.40 3.47 2.42
N PHE A 175 -1.81 2.27 2.50
CA PHE A 175 -0.66 1.85 1.72
C PHE A 175 -1.00 0.63 0.87
N GLY A 176 -0.77 0.72 -0.43
CA GLY A 176 -0.96 -0.40 -1.35
C GLY A 176 0.27 -1.31 -1.40
N TRP A 177 0.09 -2.60 -1.38
CA TRP A 177 1.12 -3.58 -1.67
C TRP A 177 1.07 -3.97 -3.14
N CYS A 178 2.08 -3.62 -3.92
CA CYS A 178 3.29 -2.87 -3.56
C CYS A 178 3.75 -1.97 -4.73
N MET A 179 4.85 -1.24 -4.53
CA MET A 179 5.34 -0.32 -5.56
C MET A 179 5.87 -1.05 -6.79
N ASN A 180 6.64 -2.13 -6.60
CA ASN A 180 7.28 -2.85 -7.71
C ASN A 180 7.10 -4.35 -7.61
N ASP A 181 7.09 -5.03 -8.75
CA ASP A 181 7.29 -6.47 -8.80
C ASP A 181 8.65 -6.83 -8.21
N TYR A 182 8.76 -8.00 -7.60
CA TYR A 182 9.98 -8.43 -6.92
C TYR A 182 10.13 -9.95 -6.90
N ASN A 183 11.37 -10.41 -6.79
CA ASN A 183 11.66 -11.83 -6.58
C ASN A 183 11.24 -12.27 -5.17
N THR A 184 10.71 -13.47 -5.06
CA THR A 184 10.23 -14.03 -3.81
C THR A 184 10.72 -15.47 -3.60
N HIS A 185 10.60 -15.97 -2.36
CA HIS A 185 11.07 -17.30 -1.98
C HIS A 185 10.15 -18.44 -2.46
N ARG A 186 8.90 -18.15 -2.82
CA ARG A 186 7.91 -19.13 -3.30
C ARG A 186 6.96 -18.50 -4.33
N ASP A 187 6.19 -19.33 -5.00
CA ASP A 187 5.08 -18.90 -5.86
C ASP A 187 3.93 -18.34 -5.02
N PHE A 188 3.41 -17.18 -5.41
CA PHE A 188 2.22 -16.55 -4.85
C PHE A 188 1.11 -16.40 -5.89
N GLY A 189 0.93 -17.40 -6.75
CA GLY A 189 -0.16 -17.48 -7.71
C GLY A 189 0.18 -17.03 -9.14
N SER A 190 1.43 -16.66 -9.40
CA SER A 190 1.88 -16.24 -10.74
C SER A 190 2.51 -17.35 -11.58
N GLY A 191 2.72 -18.53 -11.01
CA GLY A 191 3.35 -19.69 -11.66
C GLY A 191 4.88 -19.64 -11.65
N ASP A 192 5.48 -18.68 -10.98
CA ASP A 192 6.92 -18.53 -10.81
C ASP A 192 7.25 -17.90 -9.43
N ARG A 193 8.52 -17.59 -9.19
CA ARG A 193 8.98 -16.94 -7.95
C ARG A 193 9.11 -15.43 -8.07
N ILE A 194 8.20 -14.83 -8.78
CA ILE A 194 8.08 -13.37 -8.89
C ILE A 194 6.71 -12.95 -8.39
N CYS A 195 6.67 -12.01 -7.46
CA CYS A 195 5.44 -11.34 -7.07
C CYS A 195 5.12 -10.24 -8.08
N TYR A 196 4.11 -10.44 -8.90
CA TYR A 196 3.64 -9.47 -9.90
C TYR A 196 2.54 -8.54 -9.34
N HIS A 197 2.67 -8.16 -8.08
CA HIS A 197 1.67 -7.34 -7.38
C HIS A 197 2.02 -5.86 -7.40
N GLY A 198 3.16 -5.51 -7.97
CA GLY A 198 3.61 -4.14 -8.10
C GLY A 198 2.71 -3.31 -9.01
N VAL A 199 2.55 -2.03 -8.67
CA VAL A 199 1.98 -1.05 -9.60
C VAL A 199 2.98 -0.68 -10.70
N MET A 200 4.25 -1.02 -10.51
CA MET A 200 5.32 -0.99 -11.52
C MET A 200 5.91 -2.39 -11.68
N ASP A 201 6.52 -2.67 -12.82
CA ASP A 201 7.27 -3.91 -13.05
C ASP A 201 8.62 -3.91 -12.30
N MET A 202 9.40 -5.00 -12.44
CA MET A 202 10.74 -5.13 -11.82
C MET A 202 11.74 -4.09 -12.31
N PHE A 203 11.53 -3.50 -13.48
CA PHE A 203 12.38 -2.49 -14.10
C PHE A 203 11.91 -1.07 -13.83
N ARG A 204 10.87 -0.89 -13.02
CA ARG A 204 10.23 0.39 -12.68
C ARG A 204 9.38 0.99 -13.81
N ASN A 205 9.00 0.20 -14.81
CA ASN A 205 8.02 0.66 -15.79
C ASN A 205 6.63 0.66 -15.15
N PRO A 206 5.86 1.76 -15.27
CA PRO A 206 4.54 1.84 -14.66
C PRO A 206 3.54 0.92 -15.38
N LYS A 207 2.76 0.20 -14.59
CA LYS A 207 1.53 -0.47 -15.05
C LYS A 207 0.35 0.49 -14.95
N ALA A 208 -0.82 0.13 -15.49
CA ALA A 208 -2.02 0.97 -15.39
C ALA A 208 -2.33 1.39 -13.94
N ALA A 209 -2.14 0.51 -12.96
CA ALA A 209 -2.36 0.80 -11.55
C ALA A 209 -1.47 1.93 -10.99
N ALA A 210 -0.28 2.18 -11.54
CA ALA A 210 0.56 3.30 -11.10
C ALA A 210 -0.10 4.66 -11.36
N TYR A 211 -0.86 4.77 -12.44
CA TYR A 211 -1.56 6.00 -12.78
C TYR A 211 -2.77 6.29 -11.92
N VAL A 212 -3.32 5.29 -11.22
CA VAL A 212 -4.32 5.50 -10.16
C VAL A 212 -3.73 6.36 -9.05
N TYR A 213 -2.51 6.05 -8.60
CA TYR A 213 -1.81 6.85 -7.59
C TYR A 213 -1.34 8.20 -8.12
N ALA A 214 -0.80 8.22 -9.35
CA ALA A 214 -0.35 9.46 -9.96
C ALA A 214 -1.48 10.49 -10.12
N SER A 215 -2.69 10.03 -10.45
CA SER A 215 -3.88 10.88 -10.60
C SER A 215 -4.40 11.48 -9.29
N GLN A 216 -3.93 11.00 -8.12
CA GLN A 216 -4.25 11.62 -6.81
C GLN A 216 -3.37 12.85 -6.51
N GLY A 217 -2.29 13.03 -7.25
CA GLY A 217 -1.38 14.16 -7.07
C GLY A 217 -1.79 15.38 -7.90
N ASN A 218 -1.21 16.54 -7.56
CA ASN A 218 -1.48 17.83 -8.23
C ASN A 218 -0.24 18.52 -8.79
N LYS A 219 0.92 17.85 -8.75
CA LYS A 219 2.19 18.45 -9.23
C LYS A 219 2.35 18.38 -10.74
N ASN A 220 1.86 17.32 -11.36
CA ASN A 220 2.01 17.06 -12.78
C ASN A 220 0.64 16.66 -13.36
N ASP A 221 0.39 17.06 -14.58
CA ASP A 221 -0.79 16.62 -15.30
C ASP A 221 -0.68 15.12 -15.61
N VAL A 222 -1.72 14.38 -15.31
CA VAL A 222 -1.82 12.94 -15.57
C VAL A 222 -2.94 12.69 -16.54
N LEU A 223 -2.63 12.00 -17.63
CA LEU A 223 -3.63 11.48 -18.57
C LEU A 223 -3.14 10.11 -19.05
N TYR A 224 -3.79 9.07 -18.59
CA TYR A 224 -3.49 7.70 -19.00
C TYR A 224 -4.76 6.99 -19.45
N VAL A 225 -4.74 6.49 -20.68
CA VAL A 225 -5.82 5.67 -21.24
C VAL A 225 -5.46 4.21 -21.02
N THR A 226 -6.35 3.44 -20.40
CA THR A 226 -6.06 2.05 -20.01
C THR A 226 -6.11 1.05 -21.18
N SER A 227 -6.38 1.51 -22.38
CA SER A 227 -6.45 0.73 -23.60
C SER A 227 -5.54 1.29 -24.69
N SER A 228 -4.98 0.42 -25.52
CA SER A 228 -4.33 0.81 -26.77
C SER A 228 -5.32 1.26 -27.85
N VAL A 229 -6.62 1.00 -27.63
CA VAL A 229 -7.71 1.21 -28.60
C VAL A 229 -7.44 0.49 -29.94
N GLU A 230 -6.67 -0.60 -29.89
CA GLU A 230 -6.43 -1.45 -31.05
C GLU A 230 -7.63 -2.35 -31.35
N ILE A 231 -7.89 -2.62 -32.62
CA ILE A 231 -8.95 -3.51 -33.08
C ILE A 231 -8.30 -4.71 -33.77
N GLY A 232 -8.65 -5.92 -33.36
CA GLY A 232 -8.12 -7.14 -33.94
C GLY A 232 -8.45 -8.38 -33.10
N ASP A 233 -7.80 -9.52 -33.42
CA ASP A 233 -8.03 -10.83 -32.79
C ASP A 233 -6.86 -11.26 -31.90
N HIS A 234 -6.27 -10.37 -31.14
CA HIS A 234 -5.15 -10.67 -30.24
C HIS A 234 -5.42 -10.16 -28.81
N PRO A 235 -4.69 -10.67 -27.79
CA PRO A 235 -4.96 -10.34 -26.37
C PRO A 235 -4.84 -8.87 -25.99
N SER A 236 -4.20 -8.04 -26.84
CA SER A 236 -4.10 -6.59 -26.62
C SER A 236 -5.24 -5.80 -27.26
N CYS A 237 -6.18 -6.45 -27.94
CA CYS A 237 -7.31 -5.76 -28.56
C CYS A 237 -8.26 -5.22 -27.52
N THR A 238 -8.84 -4.07 -27.79
CA THR A 238 -9.94 -3.51 -27.01
C THR A 238 -11.21 -4.29 -27.23
N VAL A 239 -11.68 -4.99 -26.22
CA VAL A 239 -12.88 -5.84 -26.29
C VAL A 239 -14.02 -5.37 -25.39
N GLY A 240 -13.81 -4.32 -24.61
CA GLY A 240 -14.80 -3.83 -23.64
C GLY A 240 -14.56 -2.38 -23.24
N ASP A 241 -14.95 -2.05 -22.03
CA ASP A 241 -14.78 -0.72 -21.46
C ASP A 241 -13.31 -0.40 -21.21
N PHE A 242 -12.93 0.84 -21.43
CA PHE A 242 -11.64 1.36 -21.00
C PHE A 242 -11.85 2.60 -20.12
N TYR A 243 -10.82 2.92 -19.33
CA TYR A 243 -10.85 4.01 -18.39
C TYR A 243 -9.79 5.05 -18.74
N VAL A 244 -10.06 6.28 -18.36
CA VAL A 244 -9.07 7.35 -18.38
C VAL A 244 -8.75 7.72 -16.95
N LEU A 245 -7.47 7.55 -16.55
CA LEU A 245 -6.95 7.93 -15.24
C LEU A 245 -6.32 9.31 -15.37
N THR A 246 -6.87 10.28 -14.64
CA THR A 246 -6.46 11.69 -14.79
C THR A 246 -6.72 12.47 -13.51
N ASN A 247 -5.99 13.57 -13.34
CA ASN A 247 -6.22 14.62 -12.34
C ASN A 247 -6.72 15.93 -12.98
N ALA A 248 -7.13 15.89 -14.25
CA ALA A 248 -7.73 17.03 -14.94
C ALA A 248 -9.21 17.16 -14.57
N ASP A 249 -9.74 18.41 -14.60
CA ASP A 249 -11.15 18.71 -14.33
C ASP A 249 -12.08 18.19 -15.41
N SER A 250 -11.59 18.03 -16.65
CA SER A 250 -12.37 17.50 -17.77
C SER A 250 -11.52 16.75 -18.77
N VAL A 251 -12.14 15.79 -19.47
CA VAL A 251 -11.52 15.01 -20.55
C VAL A 251 -12.39 15.11 -21.81
N ARG A 252 -11.76 15.41 -22.94
CA ARG A 252 -12.43 15.47 -24.24
C ARG A 252 -12.01 14.33 -25.14
N LEU A 253 -12.98 13.61 -25.66
CA LEU A 253 -12.77 12.55 -26.64
C LEU A 253 -12.99 13.09 -28.04
N TYR A 254 -12.01 12.87 -28.92
CA TYR A 254 -12.10 13.22 -30.33
C TYR A 254 -11.98 11.98 -31.21
N LYS A 255 -12.71 11.97 -32.31
CA LYS A 255 -12.50 11.07 -33.45
C LYS A 255 -12.06 11.91 -34.65
N ASN A 256 -10.86 11.71 -35.12
CA ASN A 256 -10.16 12.64 -36.01
C ASN A 256 -10.18 14.05 -35.38
N GLU A 257 -10.69 15.06 -36.05
CA GLU A 257 -10.78 16.43 -35.54
C GLU A 257 -12.14 16.77 -34.90
N GLN A 258 -13.08 15.82 -34.91
CA GLN A 258 -14.44 16.03 -34.39
C GLN A 258 -14.50 15.62 -32.92
N MET A 259 -14.90 16.55 -32.05
CA MET A 259 -15.20 16.24 -30.65
C MET A 259 -16.45 15.35 -30.57
N ILE A 260 -16.29 14.20 -29.93
CA ILE A 260 -17.36 13.21 -29.70
C ILE A 260 -18.03 13.45 -28.36
N ARG A 261 -17.24 13.68 -27.30
CA ARG A 261 -17.79 13.87 -25.96
C ARG A 261 -16.80 14.59 -25.06
N GLU A 262 -17.34 15.33 -24.10
CA GLU A 262 -16.63 15.87 -22.94
C GLU A 262 -17.16 15.20 -21.68
N TYR A 263 -16.25 14.86 -20.77
CA TYR A 263 -16.50 14.29 -19.46
C TYR A 263 -15.96 15.26 -18.41
N THR A 264 -16.75 15.52 -17.35
CA THR A 264 -16.43 16.41 -16.23
C THR A 264 -16.65 15.69 -14.92
#